data_be1bd4e0fe27c992879c428b1b8549d7
#
_entry.id   be1bd4e0fe27c992879c428b1b8549d7
#
_cell.length_a   1.000
_cell.length_b   1.000
_cell.length_c   1.000
_cell.angle_alpha   90.00
_cell.angle_beta   90.00
_cell.angle_gamma   90.00
#
_symmetry.space_group_name_H-M   'P 1'
#
loop_
_entity.id
_entity.type
_entity.pdbx_description
1 polymer ?
#
loop_
_entity_poly.entity_id
_entity_poly.type
_entity_poly.pdbx_seq_one_letter_code
_entity_poly.pdbx_strand_id
1 'polypeptide(L)'
;MNDSIQENITGPDNKKKNRCLSCGTTENLGRRKYCSIDCRQKLRYTLDVRTGLLRALNTRYATFYFTDIMIIMDVLPYDSKQIFSFFFPRSSGKKPAEDYSSLSVILGNEWWVEKKRTNRNYLASRHILEKAKRNNPSSGPVNPFEIKIPVIKKASLTHLRLGKEELNSPGLEKTIKSAYRLQAKKHHPDLGGDTDTFRKIHQAYLDLINWAENPSFQKRRGFPDRWFYDGNKNRWVQPTPSLQK
;
A
#
# COMPACT_ATOMS: atom_id res chain seq x y z
N MET A 1 12.81 3.50 57.38
CA MET A 1 13.37 4.23 56.25
C MET A 1 13.61 3.24 55.14
N ASN A 2 12.65 3.04 54.26
CA ASN A 2 12.74 2.20 53.06
C ASN A 2 12.39 3.08 51.88
N ASP A 3 13.40 3.56 51.18
CA ASP A 3 13.24 4.27 49.92
C ASP A 3 13.09 3.24 48.79
N SER A 4 11.86 3.13 48.30
CA SER A 4 11.55 2.32 47.12
C SER A 4 11.85 3.16 45.90
N ILE A 5 12.95 2.87 45.20
CA ILE A 5 13.26 3.43 43.89
C ILE A 5 12.36 2.75 42.87
N GLN A 6 11.36 3.46 42.37
CA GLN A 6 10.60 3.05 41.20
C GLN A 6 11.42 3.38 39.95
N GLU A 7 12.04 2.36 39.37
CA GLU A 7 12.60 2.45 38.02
C GLU A 7 11.45 2.50 36.98
N ASN A 8 11.27 3.66 36.39
CA ASN A 8 10.43 3.84 35.20
C ASN A 8 11.10 3.15 33.99
N ILE A 9 10.74 1.91 33.74
CA ILE A 9 11.11 1.22 32.50
C ILE A 9 10.20 1.76 31.40
N THR A 10 10.64 2.83 30.73
CA THR A 10 10.09 3.25 29.45
C THR A 10 10.53 2.23 28.40
N GLY A 11 9.64 1.30 28.06
CA GLY A 11 9.85 0.33 26.98
C GLY A 11 10.11 1.05 25.64
N PRO A 12 10.94 0.50 24.75
CA PRO A 12 11.26 1.13 23.48
C PRO A 12 9.98 1.27 22.64
N ASP A 13 9.68 2.51 22.28
CA ASP A 13 8.58 2.93 21.39
C ASP A 13 8.76 2.24 20.02
N ASN A 14 8.13 1.07 19.86
CA ASN A 14 8.28 0.19 18.70
C ASN A 14 7.43 0.72 17.52
N LYS A 15 7.61 2.00 17.17
CA LYS A 15 7.09 2.59 15.93
C LYS A 15 7.73 1.84 14.77
N LYS A 16 7.00 0.91 14.16
CA LYS A 16 7.41 0.24 12.91
C LYS A 16 7.87 1.30 11.92
N LYS A 17 9.18 1.40 11.70
CA LYS A 17 9.75 2.32 10.71
C LYS A 17 9.16 1.98 9.34
N ASN A 18 8.55 2.95 8.67
CA ASN A 18 8.07 2.77 7.31
C ASN A 18 9.23 2.36 6.41
N ARG A 19 8.99 1.37 5.54
CA ARG A 19 9.99 0.87 4.58
C ARG A 19 9.46 0.98 3.16
N CYS A 20 10.35 1.25 2.22
CA CYS A 20 10.00 1.27 0.81
C CYS A 20 9.49 -0.11 0.36
N LEU A 21 8.27 -0.18 -0.20
CA LEU A 21 7.65 -1.43 -0.65
C LEU A 21 8.37 -2.09 -1.84
N SER A 22 9.34 -1.42 -2.45
CA SER A 22 10.13 -1.95 -3.56
C SER A 22 11.53 -2.38 -3.14
N CYS A 23 12.27 -1.52 -2.46
CA CYS A 23 13.68 -1.77 -2.15
C CYS A 23 13.97 -2.00 -0.65
N GLY A 24 12.98 -1.79 0.24
CA GLY A 24 13.14 -2.02 1.67
C GLY A 24 13.83 -0.90 2.45
N THR A 25 14.40 0.12 1.80
CA THR A 25 15.07 1.24 2.48
C THR A 25 14.12 2.02 3.38
N THR A 26 14.64 2.58 4.46
CA THR A 26 13.94 3.53 5.34
C THR A 26 14.24 4.98 4.97
N GLU A 27 15.19 5.20 4.05
CA GLU A 27 15.63 6.53 3.64
C GLU A 27 14.68 7.16 2.62
N ASN A 28 14.62 8.49 2.61
CA ASN A 28 13.83 9.31 1.68
C ASN A 28 12.33 8.95 1.60
N LEU A 29 11.78 8.27 2.60
CA LEU A 29 10.39 7.84 2.60
C LEU A 29 9.43 8.90 3.14
N GLY A 30 9.74 9.51 4.27
CA GLY A 30 8.78 10.33 5.00
C GLY A 30 7.47 9.56 5.20
N ARG A 31 6.35 10.15 4.77
CA ARG A 31 5.02 9.49 4.76
C ARG A 31 4.74 8.67 3.49
N ARG A 32 5.70 8.57 2.56
CA ARG A 32 5.53 7.86 1.29
C ARG A 32 5.74 6.35 1.46
N LYS A 33 5.17 5.57 0.54
CA LYS A 33 5.33 4.10 0.49
C LYS A 33 6.52 3.65 -0.36
N TYR A 34 7.10 4.56 -1.13
CA TYR A 34 8.25 4.34 -2.01
C TYR A 34 9.24 5.46 -1.82
N CYS A 35 10.53 5.15 -1.78
CA CYS A 35 11.60 6.13 -1.67
C CYS A 35 11.74 6.98 -2.95
N SER A 36 11.35 6.43 -4.11
CA SER A 36 11.41 7.11 -5.41
C SER A 36 10.29 6.67 -6.35
N ILE A 37 10.08 7.41 -7.43
CA ILE A 37 9.19 7.04 -8.55
C ILE A 37 9.69 5.77 -9.22
N ASP A 38 11.00 5.64 -9.42
CA ASP A 38 11.62 4.45 -10.03
C ASP A 38 11.33 3.19 -9.23
N CYS A 39 11.44 3.23 -7.91
CA CYS A 39 11.08 2.11 -7.05
C CYS A 39 9.61 1.69 -7.21
N ARG A 40 8.71 2.65 -7.33
CA ARG A 40 7.30 2.38 -7.59
C ARG A 40 7.08 1.69 -8.94
N GLN A 41 7.70 2.21 -10.00
CA GLN A 41 7.58 1.68 -11.36
C GLN A 41 8.23 0.30 -11.47
N LYS A 42 9.42 0.12 -10.89
CA LYS A 42 10.14 -1.16 -10.90
C LYS A 42 9.35 -2.28 -10.23
N LEU A 43 8.75 -2.03 -9.06
CA LEU A 43 7.95 -3.03 -8.39
C LEU A 43 6.69 -3.37 -9.20
N ARG A 44 6.00 -2.37 -9.75
CA ARG A 44 4.84 -2.60 -10.61
C ARG A 44 5.17 -3.48 -11.80
N TYR A 45 6.24 -3.15 -12.53
CA TYR A 45 6.70 -3.95 -13.68
C TYR A 45 6.99 -5.41 -13.27
N THR A 46 7.69 -5.62 -12.16
CA THR A 46 8.00 -6.96 -11.65
C THR A 46 6.72 -7.75 -11.34
N LEU A 47 5.74 -7.12 -10.71
CA LEU A 47 4.45 -7.74 -10.40
C LEU A 47 3.66 -8.10 -11.67
N ASP A 48 3.63 -7.21 -12.66
CA ASP A 48 2.93 -7.43 -13.92
C ASP A 48 3.53 -8.62 -14.70
N VAL A 49 4.84 -8.73 -14.77
CA VAL A 49 5.53 -9.87 -15.40
C VAL A 49 5.20 -11.20 -14.72
N ARG A 50 4.98 -11.20 -13.40
CA ARG A 50 4.71 -12.42 -12.62
C ARG A 50 3.22 -12.75 -12.47
N THR A 51 2.34 -11.94 -13.01
CA THR A 51 0.89 -12.20 -13.04
C THR A 51 0.54 -13.54 -13.71
N GLY A 52 1.36 -14.02 -14.64
CA GLY A 52 1.19 -15.30 -15.30
C GLY A 52 1.12 -16.50 -14.35
N LEU A 53 1.97 -16.52 -13.29
CA LEU A 53 1.91 -17.57 -12.27
C LEU A 53 0.56 -17.56 -11.53
N LEU A 54 0.08 -16.39 -11.11
CA LEU A 54 -1.19 -16.28 -10.38
C LEU A 54 -2.39 -16.72 -11.21
N ARG A 55 -2.36 -16.46 -12.52
CA ARG A 55 -3.38 -16.99 -13.46
C ARG A 55 -3.30 -18.51 -13.56
N ALA A 56 -2.10 -19.06 -13.66
CA ALA A 56 -1.88 -20.50 -13.69
C ALA A 56 -2.38 -21.17 -12.41
N LEU A 57 -2.25 -20.53 -11.24
CA LEU A 57 -2.78 -21.02 -9.96
C LEU A 57 -4.28 -20.78 -9.77
N ASN A 58 -5.01 -20.32 -10.78
CA ASN A 58 -6.44 -20.00 -10.69
C ASN A 58 -6.76 -19.03 -9.53
N THR A 59 -5.93 -17.99 -9.35
CA THR A 59 -5.99 -17.11 -8.21
C THR A 59 -7.13 -16.11 -8.32
N ARG A 60 -8.02 -16.10 -7.33
CA ARG A 60 -9.05 -15.08 -7.14
C ARG A 60 -8.45 -13.79 -6.55
N TYR A 61 -7.69 -13.94 -5.48
CA TYR A 61 -6.98 -12.85 -4.81
C TYR A 61 -5.60 -13.30 -4.38
N ALA A 62 -4.62 -12.40 -4.43
CA ALA A 62 -3.34 -12.60 -3.79
C ALA A 62 -2.83 -11.31 -3.16
N THR A 63 -1.99 -11.44 -2.15
CA THR A 63 -1.26 -10.32 -1.55
C THR A 63 0.23 -10.58 -1.59
N PHE A 64 1.00 -9.52 -1.72
CA PHE A 64 2.46 -9.55 -1.65
C PHE A 64 2.94 -8.55 -0.61
N TYR A 65 3.74 -9.02 0.31
CA TYR A 65 4.42 -8.21 1.31
C TYR A 65 5.73 -8.87 1.74
N PHE A 66 6.51 -8.18 2.55
CA PHE A 66 7.80 -8.69 3.00
C PHE A 66 8.15 -8.18 4.40
N THR A 67 8.97 -8.97 5.07
CA THR A 67 9.65 -8.64 6.32
C THR A 67 11.16 -8.46 6.04
N ASP A 68 11.95 -8.32 7.09
CA ASP A 68 13.42 -8.27 6.95
C ASP A 68 14.02 -9.57 6.44
N ILE A 69 13.40 -10.70 6.79
CA ILE A 69 13.94 -12.04 6.55
C ILE A 69 13.17 -12.83 5.50
N MET A 70 11.95 -12.42 5.14
CA MET A 70 11.09 -13.21 4.25
C MET A 70 10.28 -12.36 3.29
N ILE A 71 10.05 -12.94 2.10
CA ILE A 71 8.97 -12.57 1.18
C ILE A 71 7.78 -13.45 1.49
N ILE A 72 6.59 -12.88 1.49
CA ILE A 72 5.34 -13.59 1.74
C ILE A 72 4.37 -13.28 0.60
N MET A 73 3.86 -14.34 0.00
CA MET A 73 2.80 -14.27 -1.01
C MET A 73 1.63 -15.14 -0.55
N ASP A 74 0.52 -14.51 -0.24
CA ASP A 74 -0.72 -15.20 0.11
C ASP A 74 -1.63 -15.29 -1.11
N VAL A 75 -2.15 -16.47 -1.39
CA VAL A 75 -2.97 -16.78 -2.56
C VAL A 75 -4.29 -17.38 -2.11
N LEU A 76 -5.40 -16.86 -2.63
CA LEU A 76 -6.74 -17.41 -2.50
C LEU A 76 -7.25 -17.80 -3.89
N PRO A 77 -7.28 -19.10 -4.24
CA PRO A 77 -7.84 -19.58 -5.50
C PRO A 77 -9.36 -19.39 -5.59
N TYR A 78 -9.93 -19.44 -6.80
CA TYR A 78 -11.38 -19.38 -7.01
C TYR A 78 -12.13 -20.56 -6.45
N ASP A 79 -11.51 -21.73 -6.49
CA ASP A 79 -12.08 -23.03 -6.09
C ASP A 79 -11.78 -23.40 -4.63
N SER A 80 -11.22 -22.48 -3.85
CA SER A 80 -10.87 -22.68 -2.46
C SER A 80 -11.36 -21.55 -1.57
N LYS A 81 -11.65 -21.88 -0.30
CA LYS A 81 -11.84 -20.92 0.79
C LYS A 81 -10.57 -20.77 1.63
N GLN A 82 -9.54 -21.59 1.38
CA GLN A 82 -8.30 -21.60 2.11
C GLN A 82 -7.29 -20.66 1.48
N ILE A 83 -6.52 -19.98 2.32
CA ILE A 83 -5.38 -19.14 1.90
C ILE A 83 -4.14 -20.04 1.89
N PHE A 84 -3.40 -19.95 0.79
CA PHE A 84 -2.14 -20.67 0.59
C PHE A 84 -1.00 -19.65 0.67
N SER A 85 -0.13 -19.80 1.68
CA SER A 85 0.96 -18.87 1.94
C SER A 85 2.29 -19.45 1.49
N PHE A 86 2.96 -18.76 0.60
CA PHE A 86 4.30 -19.06 0.13
C PHE A 86 5.30 -18.15 0.83
N PHE A 87 6.31 -18.76 1.43
CA PHE A 87 7.39 -18.08 2.14
C PHE A 87 8.68 -18.26 1.37
N PHE A 88 9.41 -17.18 1.17
CA PHE A 88 10.70 -17.22 0.52
C PHE A 88 11.69 -16.35 1.30
N PRO A 89 12.86 -16.90 1.67
CA PRO A 89 13.84 -16.15 2.44
C PRO A 89 14.39 -14.98 1.63
N ARG A 90 14.68 -13.88 2.33
CA ARG A 90 15.34 -12.72 1.76
C ARG A 90 16.81 -13.07 1.48
N SER A 91 17.30 -12.68 0.32
CA SER A 91 18.70 -12.80 -0.02
C SER A 91 19.47 -11.55 0.43
N SER A 92 20.64 -11.73 1.04
CA SER A 92 21.49 -10.59 1.43
C SER A 92 21.83 -9.73 0.20
N GLY A 93 21.71 -8.41 0.37
CA GLY A 93 22.00 -7.44 -0.70
C GLY A 93 20.95 -7.33 -1.80
N LYS A 94 19.94 -8.21 -1.87
CA LYS A 94 18.88 -8.13 -2.88
C LYS A 94 17.69 -7.29 -2.41
N LYS A 95 17.02 -6.69 -3.38
CA LYS A 95 15.77 -5.96 -3.15
C LYS A 95 14.59 -6.92 -3.02
N PRO A 96 13.53 -6.61 -2.24
CA PRO A 96 12.35 -7.47 -2.12
C PRO A 96 11.73 -7.89 -3.46
N ALA A 97 11.74 -7.01 -4.45
CA ALA A 97 11.23 -7.28 -5.78
C ALA A 97 12.05 -8.34 -6.54
N GLU A 98 13.33 -8.46 -6.26
CA GLU A 98 14.23 -9.47 -6.87
C GLU A 98 13.99 -10.84 -6.23
N ASP A 99 13.85 -10.90 -4.90
CA ASP A 99 13.47 -12.11 -4.19
C ASP A 99 12.08 -12.60 -4.61
N TYR A 100 11.12 -11.71 -4.78
CA TYR A 100 9.79 -12.05 -5.32
C TYR A 100 9.88 -12.62 -6.74
N SER A 101 10.74 -12.06 -7.58
CA SER A 101 10.99 -12.61 -8.92
C SER A 101 11.56 -14.02 -8.85
N SER A 102 12.52 -14.26 -7.95
CA SER A 102 13.08 -15.60 -7.74
C SER A 102 12.03 -16.61 -7.29
N LEU A 103 11.21 -16.27 -6.29
CA LEU A 103 10.07 -17.08 -5.86
C LEU A 103 9.15 -17.43 -7.03
N SER A 104 8.76 -16.43 -7.82
CA SER A 104 7.84 -16.63 -8.94
C SER A 104 8.43 -17.50 -10.05
N VAL A 105 9.74 -17.41 -10.30
CA VAL A 105 10.42 -18.27 -11.27
C VAL A 105 10.46 -19.71 -10.78
N ILE A 106 10.80 -19.94 -9.52
CA ILE A 106 10.85 -21.29 -8.93
C ILE A 106 9.48 -21.95 -9.04
N LEU A 107 8.44 -21.31 -8.54
CA LEU A 107 7.07 -21.86 -8.58
C LEU A 107 6.56 -22.03 -10.02
N GLY A 108 6.89 -21.11 -10.91
CA GLY A 108 6.50 -21.17 -12.32
C GLY A 108 7.17 -22.33 -13.06
N ASN A 109 8.46 -22.57 -12.82
CA ASN A 109 9.20 -23.70 -13.41
C ASN A 109 8.65 -25.04 -12.92
N GLU A 110 8.38 -25.17 -11.63
CA GLU A 110 7.78 -26.37 -11.06
C GLU A 110 6.38 -26.63 -11.64
N TRP A 111 5.57 -25.58 -11.78
CA TRP A 111 4.25 -25.67 -12.41
C TRP A 111 4.36 -26.20 -13.84
N TRP A 112 5.32 -25.70 -14.63
CA TRP A 112 5.54 -26.16 -16.01
C TRP A 112 6.01 -27.60 -16.08
N VAL A 113 6.89 -28.05 -15.21
CA VAL A 113 7.34 -29.44 -15.11
C VAL A 113 6.13 -30.36 -14.86
N GLU A 114 5.32 -30.04 -13.86
CA GLU A 114 4.13 -30.81 -13.51
C GLU A 114 3.07 -30.78 -14.62
N LYS A 115 2.89 -29.62 -15.27
CA LYS A 115 2.01 -29.49 -16.44
C LYS A 115 2.44 -30.39 -17.60
N LYS A 116 3.74 -30.47 -17.90
CA LYS A 116 4.26 -31.37 -18.93
C LYS A 116 4.03 -32.85 -18.55
N ARG A 117 4.25 -33.20 -17.28
CA ARG A 117 4.08 -34.56 -16.76
C ARG A 117 2.62 -35.06 -16.82
N THR A 118 1.68 -34.19 -16.41
CA THR A 118 0.26 -34.55 -16.25
C THR A 118 -0.60 -34.20 -17.46
N ASN A 119 -0.13 -33.33 -18.31
CA ASN A 119 -0.84 -32.65 -19.38
C ASN A 119 -2.13 -31.92 -18.93
N ARG A 120 -2.27 -31.61 -17.62
CA ARG A 120 -3.44 -30.96 -17.04
C ARG A 120 -3.07 -29.78 -16.16
N ASN A 121 -3.62 -28.59 -16.45
CA ASN A 121 -3.31 -27.35 -15.70
C ASN A 121 -3.72 -27.45 -14.24
N TYR A 122 -4.91 -28.00 -13.93
CA TYR A 122 -5.41 -28.06 -12.57
C TYR A 122 -4.55 -28.94 -11.66
N LEU A 123 -3.95 -30.06 -12.19
CA LEU A 123 -3.03 -30.89 -11.43
C LEU A 123 -1.73 -30.15 -11.11
N ALA A 124 -1.19 -29.43 -12.09
CA ALA A 124 -0.01 -28.60 -11.87
C ALA A 124 -0.26 -27.50 -10.82
N SER A 125 -1.41 -26.84 -10.90
CA SER A 125 -1.78 -25.81 -9.91
C SER A 125 -1.96 -26.40 -8.52
N ARG A 126 -2.64 -27.54 -8.41
CA ARG A 126 -2.84 -28.27 -7.15
C ARG A 126 -1.50 -28.68 -6.54
N HIS A 127 -0.59 -29.23 -7.35
CA HIS A 127 0.75 -29.61 -6.91
C HIS A 127 1.51 -28.44 -6.27
N ILE A 128 1.47 -27.27 -6.90
CA ILE A 128 2.11 -26.05 -6.34
C ILE A 128 1.41 -25.62 -5.04
N LEU A 129 0.07 -25.58 -5.02
CA LEU A 129 -0.67 -25.15 -3.84
C LEU A 129 -0.47 -26.09 -2.63
N GLU A 130 -0.24 -27.39 -2.87
CA GLU A 130 0.06 -28.36 -1.81
C GLU A 130 1.40 -28.10 -1.09
N LYS A 131 2.35 -27.40 -1.74
CA LYS A 131 3.62 -26.97 -1.14
C LYS A 131 3.47 -25.76 -0.23
N ALA A 132 2.38 -25.02 -0.35
CA ALA A 132 2.13 -23.86 0.48
C ALA A 132 1.68 -24.26 1.88
N LYS A 133 1.95 -23.41 2.86
CA LYS A 133 1.34 -23.52 4.21
C LYS A 133 -0.12 -23.14 4.12
N ARG A 134 -1.02 -24.03 4.53
CA ARG A 134 -2.47 -23.79 4.56
C ARG A 134 -2.86 -23.11 5.86
N ASN A 135 -3.86 -22.19 5.78
CA ASN A 135 -4.46 -21.54 6.95
C ASN A 135 -3.42 -21.07 7.98
N ASN A 136 -2.33 -20.44 7.52
CA ASN A 136 -1.34 -19.89 8.43
C ASN A 136 -1.99 -18.76 9.25
N PRO A 137 -1.99 -18.84 10.60
CA PRO A 137 -2.52 -17.76 11.44
C PRO A 137 -1.83 -16.41 11.22
N SER A 138 -0.61 -16.42 10.69
CA SER A 138 0.12 -15.20 10.31
C SER A 138 -0.32 -14.62 8.96
N SER A 139 -1.13 -15.35 8.18
CA SER A 139 -1.68 -14.86 6.93
C SER A 139 -2.68 -13.76 7.25
N GLY A 140 -2.35 -12.56 6.85
CA GLY A 140 -3.28 -11.46 6.90
C GLY A 140 -4.47 -11.67 5.97
N PRO A 141 -5.51 -10.85 6.06
CA PRO A 141 -6.66 -10.94 5.17
C PRO A 141 -6.21 -10.81 3.71
N VAL A 142 -6.66 -11.71 2.85
CA VAL A 142 -6.44 -11.68 1.40
C VAL A 142 -7.64 -11.06 0.67
N ASN A 143 -8.82 -11.07 1.31
CA ASN A 143 -9.99 -10.37 0.81
C ASN A 143 -9.79 -8.84 0.93
N PRO A 144 -9.86 -8.09 -0.17
CA PRO A 144 -9.61 -6.66 -0.13
C PRO A 144 -10.71 -5.90 0.59
N PHE A 145 -10.33 -4.89 1.34
CA PHE A 145 -11.26 -3.95 1.97
C PHE A 145 -11.83 -2.98 0.93
N GLU A 146 -13.06 -2.54 1.13
CA GLU A 146 -13.59 -1.39 0.40
C GLU A 146 -13.03 -0.11 1.05
N ILE A 147 -12.30 0.67 0.26
CA ILE A 147 -11.68 1.92 0.69
C ILE A 147 -12.36 3.05 -0.04
N LYS A 148 -12.88 4.02 0.71
CA LYS A 148 -13.41 5.28 0.19
C LYS A 148 -12.26 6.27 0.05
N ILE A 149 -12.02 6.77 -1.16
CA ILE A 149 -10.98 7.75 -1.43
C ILE A 149 -11.65 9.06 -1.78
N PRO A 150 -11.36 10.18 -1.07
CA PRO A 150 -11.94 11.48 -1.40
C PRO A 150 -11.60 11.87 -2.83
N VAL A 151 -12.62 12.32 -3.58
CA VAL A 151 -12.44 12.87 -4.93
C VAL A 151 -12.13 14.34 -4.77
N ILE A 152 -10.85 14.65 -4.63
CA ILE A 152 -10.34 16.00 -4.42
C ILE A 152 -9.06 16.21 -5.22
N LYS A 153 -8.85 17.43 -5.71
CA LYS A 153 -7.62 17.78 -6.39
C LYS A 153 -6.46 17.79 -5.40
N LYS A 154 -5.42 17.01 -5.66
CA LYS A 154 -4.23 16.97 -4.81
C LYS A 154 -3.59 18.37 -4.67
N ALA A 155 -3.64 19.18 -5.73
CA ALA A 155 -3.12 20.55 -5.74
C ALA A 155 -3.81 21.42 -4.67
N SER A 156 -5.13 21.29 -4.47
CA SER A 156 -5.87 22.08 -3.49
C SER A 156 -5.41 21.78 -2.05
N LEU A 157 -5.13 20.51 -1.72
CA LEU A 157 -4.53 20.14 -0.44
C LEU A 157 -3.10 20.71 -0.30
N THR A 158 -2.30 20.64 -1.37
CA THR A 158 -0.92 21.12 -1.36
C THR A 158 -0.86 22.65 -1.14
N HIS A 159 -1.73 23.43 -1.81
CA HIS A 159 -1.76 24.87 -1.69
C HIS A 159 -2.15 25.36 -0.29
N LEU A 160 -3.07 24.65 0.37
CA LEU A 160 -3.44 24.93 1.77
C LEU A 160 -2.56 24.22 2.80
N ARG A 161 -1.57 23.40 2.36
CA ARG A 161 -0.70 22.59 3.23
C ARG A 161 -1.45 21.63 4.15
N LEU A 162 -2.62 21.16 3.70
CA LEU A 162 -3.42 20.18 4.41
C LEU A 162 -3.01 18.75 4.03
N GLY A 163 -3.02 17.85 5.01
CA GLY A 163 -2.87 16.42 4.81
C GLY A 163 -4.21 15.75 4.44
N LYS A 164 -4.17 14.56 3.91
CA LYS A 164 -5.39 13.79 3.62
C LYS A 164 -6.09 13.32 4.89
N GLU A 165 -5.35 13.12 5.96
CA GLU A 165 -5.84 12.71 7.27
C GLU A 165 -6.78 13.76 7.88
N GLU A 166 -6.57 15.04 7.55
CA GLU A 166 -7.39 16.15 8.05
C GLU A 166 -8.79 16.17 7.42
N LEU A 167 -8.95 15.53 6.24
CA LEU A 167 -10.25 15.45 5.56
C LEU A 167 -11.32 14.66 6.34
N ASN A 168 -10.90 13.83 7.31
CA ASN A 168 -11.80 13.05 8.16
C ASN A 168 -11.95 13.66 9.57
N SER A 169 -11.35 14.82 9.82
CA SER A 169 -11.40 15.43 11.15
C SER A 169 -12.76 16.08 11.44
N PRO A 170 -13.29 15.94 12.67
CA PRO A 170 -14.39 16.75 13.10
C PRO A 170 -14.00 18.22 13.08
N GLY A 171 -14.78 19.06 12.39
CA GLY A 171 -14.46 20.48 12.23
C GLY A 171 -13.58 20.81 11.03
N LEU A 172 -13.58 19.97 9.98
CA LEU A 172 -12.86 20.15 8.74
C LEU A 172 -12.97 21.58 8.17
N GLU A 173 -14.16 22.17 8.15
CA GLU A 173 -14.34 23.54 7.66
C GLU A 173 -13.51 24.57 8.46
N LYS A 174 -13.43 24.42 9.78
CA LYS A 174 -12.61 25.31 10.62
C LYS A 174 -11.14 25.16 10.27
N THR A 175 -10.69 23.93 10.04
CA THR A 175 -9.32 23.61 9.64
C THR A 175 -9.01 24.22 8.28
N ILE A 176 -9.89 24.08 7.28
CA ILE A 176 -9.74 24.69 5.95
C ILE A 176 -9.67 26.22 6.05
N LYS A 177 -10.61 26.84 6.79
CA LYS A 177 -10.64 28.30 6.99
C LYS A 177 -9.37 28.81 7.67
N SER A 178 -8.85 28.09 8.65
CA SER A 178 -7.62 28.42 9.35
C SER A 178 -6.39 28.32 8.44
N ALA A 179 -6.29 27.22 7.68
CA ALA A 179 -5.24 27.00 6.71
C ALA A 179 -5.24 28.07 5.61
N TYR A 180 -6.41 28.42 5.10
CA TYR A 180 -6.58 29.48 4.12
C TYR A 180 -6.09 30.84 4.65
N ARG A 181 -6.53 31.25 5.85
CA ARG A 181 -6.09 32.52 6.46
C ARG A 181 -4.57 32.60 6.59
N LEU A 182 -3.95 31.51 7.01
CA LEU A 182 -2.49 31.43 7.15
C LEU A 182 -1.78 31.60 5.81
N GLN A 183 -2.21 30.87 4.77
CA GLN A 183 -1.59 30.94 3.45
C GLN A 183 -1.91 32.24 2.72
N ALA A 184 -3.14 32.75 2.83
CA ALA A 184 -3.56 34.01 2.24
C ALA A 184 -2.76 35.20 2.82
N LYS A 185 -2.57 35.25 4.14
CA LYS A 185 -1.72 36.29 4.78
C LYS A 185 -0.27 36.24 4.30
N LYS A 186 0.27 35.03 4.14
CA LYS A 186 1.66 34.82 3.71
C LYS A 186 1.91 35.24 2.26
N HIS A 187 0.92 35.09 1.39
CA HIS A 187 1.04 35.29 -0.06
C HIS A 187 0.17 36.45 -0.56
N HIS A 188 -0.23 37.37 0.36
CA HIS A 188 -1.09 38.51 -0.01
C HIS A 188 -0.33 39.48 -0.93
N PRO A 189 -0.94 39.92 -2.05
CA PRO A 189 -0.29 40.87 -2.97
C PRO A 189 0.17 42.17 -2.28
N ASP A 190 -0.67 42.71 -1.38
CA ASP A 190 -0.33 43.97 -0.66
C ASP A 190 0.86 43.81 0.31
N LEU A 191 1.24 42.59 0.65
CA LEU A 191 2.37 42.23 1.49
C LEU A 191 3.58 41.74 0.66
N GLY A 192 3.58 41.99 -0.65
CA GLY A 192 4.66 41.56 -1.57
C GLY A 192 4.54 40.09 -2.01
N GLY A 193 3.40 39.44 -1.80
CA GLY A 193 3.16 38.09 -2.27
C GLY A 193 2.85 38.02 -3.75
N ASP A 194 3.05 36.81 -4.32
CA ASP A 194 2.75 36.53 -5.74
C ASP A 194 1.25 36.36 -5.98
N THR A 195 0.70 37.17 -6.89
CA THR A 195 -0.73 37.19 -7.24
C THR A 195 -1.23 35.82 -7.78
N ASP A 196 -0.42 35.10 -8.57
CA ASP A 196 -0.81 33.81 -9.11
C ASP A 196 -0.84 32.73 -8.03
N THR A 197 0.10 32.78 -7.09
CA THR A 197 0.08 31.91 -5.92
C THR A 197 -1.13 32.18 -5.04
N PHE A 198 -1.46 33.46 -4.80
CA PHE A 198 -2.65 33.84 -4.05
C PHE A 198 -3.94 33.33 -4.70
N ARG A 199 -4.08 33.48 -6.03
CA ARG A 199 -5.22 32.93 -6.79
C ARG A 199 -5.35 31.41 -6.62
N LYS A 200 -4.24 30.67 -6.70
CA LYS A 200 -4.22 29.21 -6.49
C LYS A 200 -4.64 28.82 -5.07
N ILE A 201 -4.21 29.58 -4.06
CA ILE A 201 -4.60 29.39 -2.66
C ILE A 201 -6.11 29.64 -2.50
N HIS A 202 -6.62 30.73 -3.08
CA HIS A 202 -8.05 31.05 -3.03
C HIS A 202 -8.92 29.99 -3.73
N GLN A 203 -8.53 29.54 -4.93
CA GLN A 203 -9.21 28.46 -5.64
C GLN A 203 -9.17 27.14 -4.83
N ALA A 204 -8.04 26.82 -4.21
CA ALA A 204 -7.92 25.67 -3.35
C ALA A 204 -8.86 25.72 -2.14
N TYR A 205 -9.04 26.88 -1.55
CA TYR A 205 -10.02 27.12 -0.48
C TYR A 205 -11.44 26.83 -0.95
N LEU A 206 -11.84 27.37 -2.11
CA LEU A 206 -13.19 27.15 -2.67
C LEU A 206 -13.42 25.67 -2.98
N ASP A 207 -12.45 24.99 -3.62
CA ASP A 207 -12.52 23.57 -3.93
C ASP A 207 -12.74 22.71 -2.66
N LEU A 208 -12.01 23.04 -1.58
CA LEU A 208 -12.05 22.28 -0.32
C LEU A 208 -13.29 22.56 0.51
N ILE A 209 -13.80 23.80 0.56
CA ILE A 209 -15.06 24.13 1.23
C ILE A 209 -16.23 23.47 0.54
N ASN A 210 -16.32 23.57 -0.80
CA ASN A 210 -17.35 22.89 -1.57
C ASN A 210 -17.34 21.37 -1.36
N TRP A 211 -16.13 20.78 -1.29
CA TRP A 211 -16.00 19.37 -0.99
C TRP A 211 -16.43 19.04 0.45
N ALA A 212 -16.13 19.89 1.43
CA ALA A 212 -16.53 19.70 2.82
C ALA A 212 -18.04 19.72 3.01
N GLU A 213 -18.74 20.59 2.25
CA GLU A 213 -20.22 20.67 2.23
C GLU A 213 -20.85 19.45 1.53
N ASN A 214 -20.25 19.00 0.43
CA ASN A 214 -20.74 17.88 -0.39
C ASN A 214 -19.65 16.82 -0.64
N PRO A 215 -19.28 16.00 0.36
CA PRO A 215 -18.17 15.06 0.23
C PRO A 215 -18.44 13.98 -0.82
N SER A 216 -17.57 13.90 -1.81
CA SER A 216 -17.61 12.86 -2.82
C SER A 216 -16.46 11.88 -2.66
N PHE A 217 -16.74 10.57 -2.81
CA PHE A 217 -15.76 9.50 -2.61
C PHE A 217 -15.79 8.52 -3.77
N GLN A 218 -14.61 8.11 -4.20
CA GLN A 218 -14.43 6.98 -5.10
C GLN A 218 -14.19 5.71 -4.28
N LYS A 219 -15.02 4.69 -4.51
CA LYS A 219 -14.82 3.38 -3.91
C LYS A 219 -13.70 2.63 -4.62
N ARG A 220 -12.75 2.10 -3.87
CA ARG A 220 -11.71 1.19 -4.35
C ARG A 220 -11.61 -0.02 -3.45
N ARG A 221 -11.17 -1.15 -4.02
CA ARG A 221 -10.85 -2.35 -3.26
C ARG A 221 -9.33 -2.51 -3.20
N GLY A 222 -8.79 -2.84 -2.03
CA GLY A 222 -7.37 -3.01 -1.84
C GLY A 222 -6.95 -3.04 -0.37
N PHE A 223 -5.66 -2.86 -0.13
CA PHE A 223 -5.04 -2.80 1.20
C PHE A 223 -4.24 -1.52 1.37
N PRO A 224 -4.10 -1.01 2.60
CA PRO A 224 -3.31 0.19 2.85
C PRO A 224 -1.80 -0.06 2.84
N ASP A 225 -1.36 -1.28 3.14
CA ASP A 225 0.01 -1.65 3.48
C ASP A 225 0.70 -2.58 2.48
N ARG A 226 -0.05 -3.20 1.56
CA ARG A 226 0.48 -4.22 0.65
C ARG A 226 -0.12 -4.17 -0.75
N TRP A 227 0.60 -4.73 -1.71
CA TRP A 227 0.07 -4.97 -3.05
C TRP A 227 -0.95 -6.09 -3.02
N PHE A 228 -1.96 -5.94 -3.85
CA PHE A 228 -3.07 -6.85 -3.97
C PHE A 228 -3.32 -7.19 -5.44
N TYR A 229 -3.44 -8.48 -5.73
CA TYR A 229 -3.83 -8.96 -7.06
C TYR A 229 -5.33 -9.24 -7.09
N ASP A 230 -6.00 -8.68 -8.09
CA ASP A 230 -7.42 -8.92 -8.38
C ASP A 230 -7.53 -9.83 -9.60
N GLY A 231 -7.89 -11.10 -9.37
CA GLY A 231 -8.02 -12.12 -10.42
C GLY A 231 -9.11 -11.80 -11.43
N ASN A 232 -10.22 -11.17 -11.01
CA ASN A 232 -11.29 -10.76 -11.92
C ASN A 232 -10.83 -9.71 -12.93
N LYS A 233 -9.92 -8.83 -12.51
CA LYS A 233 -9.36 -7.76 -13.34
C LYS A 233 -7.99 -8.12 -13.92
N ASN A 234 -7.47 -9.29 -13.55
CA ASN A 234 -6.15 -9.77 -13.92
C ASN A 234 -5.05 -8.72 -13.76
N ARG A 235 -5.05 -8.02 -12.63
CA ARG A 235 -4.11 -6.92 -12.37
C ARG A 235 -3.74 -6.76 -10.91
N TRP A 236 -2.56 -6.21 -10.70
CA TRP A 236 -2.11 -5.75 -9.40
C TRP A 236 -2.65 -4.36 -9.07
N VAL A 237 -3.11 -4.21 -7.84
CA VAL A 237 -3.59 -2.95 -7.25
C VAL A 237 -2.56 -2.47 -6.23
N GLN A 238 -2.16 -1.22 -6.36
CA GLN A 238 -1.21 -0.61 -5.43
C GLN A 238 -1.83 -0.40 -4.05
N PRO A 239 -1.01 -0.42 -2.99
CA PRO A 239 -1.45 -0.01 -1.68
C PRO A 239 -2.07 1.38 -1.72
N THR A 240 -3.28 1.49 -1.20
CA THR A 240 -3.97 2.78 -1.09
C THR A 240 -3.67 3.40 0.27
N PRO A 241 -3.51 4.73 0.37
CA PRO A 241 -3.37 5.37 1.67
C PRO A 241 -4.57 5.02 2.54
N SER A 242 -4.32 4.54 3.75
CA SER A 242 -5.37 4.44 4.77
C SER A 242 -5.78 5.86 5.16
N LEU A 243 -7.07 6.15 5.07
CA LEU A 243 -7.68 7.35 5.64
C LEU A 243 -8.26 7.06 7.03
N GLN A 244 -8.04 5.83 7.51
CA GLN A 244 -8.47 5.43 8.84
C GLN A 244 -7.31 5.59 9.82
N LYS A 245 -7.53 6.38 10.82
CA LYS A 245 -7.00 6.19 12.16
C LYS A 245 -8.07 5.48 12.96
#